data_b8545e6598b600ac9a96a284f08c05c7
#
_entry.id   b8545e6598b600ac9a96a284f08c05c7
#
_cell.length_a   1.000
_cell.length_b   1.000
_cell.length_c   1.000
_cell.angle_alpha   90.00
_cell.angle_beta   90.00
_cell.angle_gamma   90.00
#
_symmetry.space_group_name_H-M   'P 1'
#
loop_
_entity.id
_entity.type
_entity.pdbx_description
1 polymer ?
#
loop_
_entity_poly.entity_id
_entity_poly.type
_entity_poly.pdbx_seq_one_letter_code
_entity_poly.pdbx_strand_id
1 'polypeptide(L)'
;ISFYYSSVSLAAGSLLFRDLKTISTLGGAAAGMAKLSALGKTNDEIMTFLQPIAVDLHMIGNPYANYNYYLSSVMVPGLIMLFIFLITPYSIGTELKFNRARDWMRMANNNPYLAIAGKMLPQTLIFLSIFLLFEFYIYYVLGFPHPGGAAPIILLGILSVLSCQCFGIFAFGLMPSLRMSMSICSLWGVVSFSICGATYPLFSMDSPIQAIGQLFPMRHYYMIYQMNIFNGFPMSDAVL
;
A
#
# COMPACT_ATOMS: atom_id res chain seq x y z
N ILE A 1 -7.29 -2.69 30.57
CA ILE A 1 -7.83 -2.19 29.29
C ILE A 1 -6.87 -2.64 28.20
N SER A 2 -7.36 -3.44 27.24
CA SER A 2 -6.56 -3.94 26.12
C SER A 2 -6.92 -3.13 24.88
N PHE A 3 -5.90 -2.66 24.14
CA PHE A 3 -6.05 -1.95 22.88
C PHE A 3 -5.45 -2.80 21.76
N TYR A 4 -6.22 -3.00 20.70
CA TYR A 4 -5.80 -3.67 19.49
C TYR A 4 -5.78 -2.64 18.35
N TYR A 5 -4.64 -2.49 17.69
CA TYR A 5 -4.54 -1.63 16.50
C TYR A 5 -3.66 -2.28 15.43
N SER A 6 -3.96 -1.96 14.19
CA SER A 6 -3.15 -2.42 13.06
C SER A 6 -1.87 -1.58 12.95
N SER A 7 -0.72 -2.24 13.01
CA SER A 7 0.59 -1.61 12.83
C SER A 7 0.97 -1.40 11.35
N VAL A 8 0.03 -1.62 10.45
CA VAL A 8 0.21 -1.37 9.02
C VAL A 8 0.39 0.11 8.71
N SER A 9 -0.30 1.00 9.44
CA SER A 9 -0.08 2.45 9.41
C SER A 9 0.74 2.88 10.62
N LEU A 10 2.05 2.64 10.58
CA LEU A 10 2.92 2.80 11.75
C LEU A 10 2.90 4.22 12.33
N ALA A 11 2.89 5.25 11.47
CA ALA A 11 2.84 6.64 11.90
C ALA A 11 1.51 6.99 12.59
N ALA A 12 0.37 6.66 11.98
CA ALA A 12 -0.95 6.91 12.56
C ALA A 12 -1.19 6.05 13.80
N GLY A 13 -0.78 4.77 13.76
CA GLY A 13 -0.91 3.86 14.88
C GLY A 13 -0.10 4.28 16.10
N SER A 14 1.13 4.77 15.93
CA SER A 14 1.98 5.24 17.03
C SER A 14 1.45 6.51 17.71
N LEU A 15 0.90 7.44 16.91
CA LEU A 15 0.25 8.64 17.45
C LEU A 15 -0.99 8.28 18.25
N LEU A 16 -1.86 7.45 17.68
CA LEU A 16 -3.08 6.99 18.34
C LEU A 16 -2.74 6.26 19.66
N PHE A 17 -1.75 5.39 19.65
CA PHE A 17 -1.31 4.68 20.85
C PHE A 17 -0.79 5.62 21.91
N ARG A 18 0.03 6.61 21.54
CA ARG A 18 0.53 7.63 22.49
C ARG A 18 -0.63 8.37 23.16
N ASP A 19 -1.61 8.78 22.38
CA ASP A 19 -2.75 9.54 22.88
C ASP A 19 -3.65 8.68 23.75
N LEU A 20 -3.95 7.44 23.36
CA LEU A 20 -4.70 6.48 24.16
C LEU A 20 -3.99 6.13 25.47
N LYS A 21 -2.66 5.95 25.43
CA LYS A 21 -1.87 5.73 26.63
C LYS A 21 -1.97 6.93 27.58
N THR A 22 -1.85 8.15 27.06
CA THR A 22 -1.96 9.38 27.85
C THR A 22 -3.33 9.52 28.47
N ILE A 23 -4.41 9.33 27.70
CA ILE A 23 -5.80 9.40 28.19
C ILE A 23 -6.04 8.32 29.24
N SER A 24 -5.57 7.09 29.02
CA SER A 24 -5.74 5.97 29.95
C SER A 24 -5.01 6.21 31.27
N THR A 25 -3.79 6.74 31.22
CA THR A 25 -3.02 7.06 32.45
C THR A 25 -3.65 8.22 33.22
N LEU A 26 -4.08 9.28 32.56
CA LEU A 26 -4.76 10.41 33.18
C LEU A 26 -6.12 10.00 33.74
N GLY A 27 -6.92 9.22 33.01
CA GLY A 27 -8.21 8.71 33.47
C GLY A 27 -8.06 7.77 34.68
N GLY A 28 -7.05 6.91 34.66
CA GLY A 28 -6.72 6.03 35.78
C GLY A 28 -6.29 6.80 37.02
N ALA A 29 -5.46 7.81 36.84
CA ALA A 29 -5.06 8.70 37.93
C ALA A 29 -6.26 9.43 38.52
N ALA A 30 -7.14 10.00 37.69
CA ALA A 30 -8.34 10.70 38.15
C ALA A 30 -9.30 9.77 38.89
N ALA A 31 -9.56 8.57 38.41
CA ALA A 31 -10.41 7.59 39.07
C ALA A 31 -9.80 7.10 40.40
N GLY A 32 -8.50 6.87 40.42
CA GLY A 32 -7.76 6.52 41.64
C GLY A 32 -7.80 7.63 42.67
N MET A 33 -7.61 8.89 42.26
CA MET A 33 -7.71 10.08 43.13
C MET A 33 -9.10 10.20 43.74
N ALA A 34 -10.16 10.09 42.95
CA ALA A 34 -11.54 10.17 43.41
C ALA A 34 -11.85 9.07 44.44
N LYS A 35 -11.40 7.84 44.21
CA LYS A 35 -11.62 6.70 45.11
C LYS A 35 -10.85 6.85 46.43
N LEU A 36 -9.59 7.26 46.39
CA LEU A 36 -8.76 7.46 47.59
C LEU A 36 -9.20 8.65 48.40
N SER A 37 -9.66 9.73 47.77
CA SER A 37 -10.27 10.90 48.41
C SER A 37 -11.57 10.52 49.13
N ALA A 38 -12.42 9.67 48.54
CA ALA A 38 -13.63 9.16 49.18
C ALA A 38 -13.34 8.27 50.41
N LEU A 39 -12.14 7.68 50.48
CA LEU A 39 -11.64 6.92 51.63
C LEU A 39 -10.98 7.80 52.71
N GLY A 40 -11.02 9.12 52.56
CA GLY A 40 -10.48 10.07 53.55
C GLY A 40 -8.95 10.21 53.55
N LYS A 41 -8.29 9.77 52.46
CA LYS A 41 -6.84 9.89 52.32
C LYS A 41 -6.44 11.34 51.98
N THR A 42 -5.29 11.77 52.50
CA THR A 42 -4.72 13.08 52.20
C THR A 42 -4.14 13.10 50.76
N ASN A 43 -3.99 14.29 50.19
CA ASN A 43 -3.47 14.45 48.84
C ASN A 43 -2.07 13.82 48.68
N ASP A 44 -1.22 13.88 49.69
CA ASP A 44 0.13 13.32 49.66
C ASP A 44 0.10 11.79 49.68
N GLU A 45 -0.81 11.19 50.46
CA GLU A 45 -1.02 9.73 50.45
C GLU A 45 -1.62 9.27 49.12
N ILE A 46 -2.55 10.03 48.53
CA ILE A 46 -3.17 9.73 47.25
C ILE A 46 -2.13 9.67 46.13
N MET A 47 -1.23 10.66 46.09
CA MET A 47 -0.16 10.69 45.09
C MET A 47 0.80 9.50 45.21
N THR A 48 1.04 9.00 46.41
CA THR A 48 1.89 7.81 46.65
C THR A 48 1.25 6.52 46.17
N PHE A 49 -0.08 6.41 46.23
CA PHE A 49 -0.84 5.22 45.83
C PHE A 49 -1.33 5.24 44.36
N LEU A 50 -1.22 6.40 43.68
CA LEU A 50 -1.62 6.53 42.29
C LEU A 50 -0.70 5.70 41.35
N GLN A 51 -1.18 4.52 40.98
CA GLN A 51 -0.52 3.72 39.98
C GLN A 51 -1.19 3.95 38.61
N PRO A 52 -0.43 4.15 37.55
CA PRO A 52 -1.00 4.25 36.21
C PRO A 52 -1.68 2.93 35.84
N ILE A 53 -2.80 3.02 35.13
CA ILE A 53 -3.44 1.84 34.54
C ILE A 53 -2.44 1.18 33.59
N ALA A 54 -2.19 -0.10 33.77
CA ALA A 54 -1.39 -0.86 32.83
C ALA A 54 -2.14 -0.96 31.49
N VAL A 55 -1.51 -0.51 30.43
CA VAL A 55 -2.01 -0.63 29.05
C VAL A 55 -1.40 -1.87 28.44
N ASP A 56 -2.23 -2.88 28.20
CA ASP A 56 -1.83 -4.09 27.47
C ASP A 56 -2.01 -3.84 25.96
N LEU A 57 -0.90 -3.83 25.25
CA LEU A 57 -0.85 -3.46 23.84
C LEU A 57 -0.64 -4.68 22.96
N HIS A 58 -1.63 -4.99 22.14
CA HIS A 58 -1.54 -6.04 21.14
C HIS A 58 -1.43 -5.44 19.74
N MET A 59 -0.28 -5.61 19.10
CA MET A 59 -0.04 -5.17 17.73
C MET A 59 -0.47 -6.26 16.75
N ILE A 60 -1.39 -5.92 15.85
CA ILE A 60 -1.87 -6.83 14.81
C ILE A 60 -1.04 -6.61 13.54
N GLY A 61 -0.55 -7.70 12.95
CA GLY A 61 0.17 -7.71 11.67
C GLY A 61 1.67 -7.39 11.75
N ASN A 62 2.11 -6.54 12.67
CA ASN A 62 3.53 -6.22 12.89
C ASN A 62 3.87 -6.20 14.39
N PRO A 63 3.98 -7.36 15.04
CA PRO A 63 4.15 -7.46 16.51
C PRO A 63 5.43 -6.80 17.01
N TYR A 64 6.44 -6.68 16.18
CA TYR A 64 7.73 -6.06 16.54
C TYR A 64 7.80 -4.57 16.22
N ALA A 65 6.71 -3.93 15.73
CA ALA A 65 6.69 -2.55 15.26
C ALA A 65 7.85 -2.23 14.30
N ASN A 66 8.21 -3.19 13.45
CA ASN A 66 9.34 -3.07 12.56
C ASN A 66 9.00 -2.16 11.38
N TYR A 67 9.65 -0.99 11.36
CA TYR A 67 9.43 0.02 10.33
C TYR A 67 9.82 -0.49 8.92
N ASN A 68 10.83 -1.32 8.84
CA ASN A 68 11.27 -1.90 7.58
C ASN A 68 10.18 -2.80 6.96
N TYR A 69 9.49 -3.60 7.79
CA TYR A 69 8.37 -4.42 7.35
C TYR A 69 7.25 -3.59 6.72
N TYR A 70 6.86 -2.52 7.39
CA TYR A 70 5.86 -1.58 6.91
C TYR A 70 6.29 -0.87 5.62
N LEU A 71 7.49 -0.32 5.58
CA LEU A 71 7.93 0.53 4.48
C LEU A 71 8.27 -0.28 3.22
N SER A 72 8.98 -1.39 3.36
CA SER A 72 9.42 -2.19 2.21
C SER A 72 8.26 -2.79 1.44
N SER A 73 7.21 -3.25 2.13
CA SER A 73 6.03 -3.84 1.51
C SER A 73 5.20 -2.87 0.67
N VAL A 74 5.38 -1.57 0.86
CA VAL A 74 4.69 -0.52 0.10
C VAL A 74 5.61 0.13 -0.94
N MET A 75 6.83 0.50 -0.51
CA MET A 75 7.76 1.26 -1.35
C MET A 75 8.24 0.47 -2.56
N VAL A 76 8.61 -0.80 -2.39
CA VAL A 76 9.18 -1.57 -3.50
C VAL A 76 8.13 -1.94 -4.54
N PRO A 77 6.95 -2.49 -4.20
CA PRO A 77 5.87 -2.67 -5.17
C PRO A 77 5.47 -1.37 -5.86
N GLY A 78 5.39 -0.26 -5.11
CA GLY A 78 5.10 1.05 -5.67
C GLY A 78 6.11 1.54 -6.69
N LEU A 79 7.40 1.34 -6.44
CA LEU A 79 8.46 1.65 -7.40
C LEU A 79 8.38 0.75 -8.65
N ILE A 80 8.10 -0.54 -8.48
CA ILE A 80 7.90 -1.45 -9.61
C ILE A 80 6.74 -0.96 -10.47
N MET A 81 5.60 -0.62 -9.86
CA MET A 81 4.44 -0.09 -10.58
C MET A 81 4.76 1.22 -11.31
N LEU A 82 5.52 2.12 -10.69
CA LEU A 82 5.97 3.38 -11.30
C LEU A 82 6.85 3.10 -12.54
N PHE A 83 7.77 2.14 -12.46
CA PHE A 83 8.57 1.74 -13.62
C PHE A 83 7.73 1.14 -14.73
N ILE A 84 6.70 0.35 -14.42
CA ILE A 84 5.76 -0.18 -15.41
C ILE A 84 5.02 0.97 -16.10
N PHE A 85 4.52 1.95 -15.36
CA PHE A 85 3.89 3.15 -15.92
C PHE A 85 4.79 3.92 -16.88
N LEU A 86 6.11 3.97 -16.63
CA LEU A 86 7.07 4.66 -17.49
C LEU A 86 7.48 3.83 -18.70
N ILE A 87 7.80 2.55 -18.50
CA ILE A 87 8.36 1.70 -19.54
C ILE A 87 7.30 1.31 -20.57
N THR A 88 6.02 1.17 -20.17
CA THR A 88 4.95 0.80 -21.10
C THR A 88 4.76 1.84 -22.22
N PRO A 89 4.49 3.14 -21.93
CA PRO A 89 4.37 4.13 -22.99
C PRO A 89 5.71 4.40 -23.71
N TYR A 90 6.84 4.28 -23.02
CA TYR A 90 8.15 4.38 -23.64
C TYR A 90 8.35 3.32 -24.72
N SER A 91 8.01 2.09 -24.42
CA SER A 91 8.14 0.96 -25.33
C SER A 91 7.30 1.13 -26.60
N ILE A 92 6.07 1.64 -26.48
CA ILE A 92 5.20 1.93 -27.63
C ILE A 92 5.68 3.18 -28.36
N GLY A 93 5.98 4.24 -27.63
CA GLY A 93 6.33 5.53 -28.17
C GLY A 93 7.64 5.57 -28.95
N THR A 94 8.60 4.68 -28.63
CA THR A 94 9.84 4.54 -29.39
C THR A 94 9.60 4.04 -30.81
N GLU A 95 8.61 3.18 -31.04
CA GLU A 95 8.29 2.70 -32.39
C GLU A 95 7.76 3.84 -33.28
N LEU A 96 6.95 4.73 -32.69
CA LEU A 96 6.46 5.92 -33.40
C LEU A 96 7.59 6.93 -33.63
N LYS A 97 8.39 7.20 -32.60
CA LYS A 97 9.47 8.19 -32.65
C LYS A 97 10.52 7.85 -33.73
N PHE A 98 10.83 6.58 -33.89
CA PHE A 98 11.84 6.12 -34.85
C PHE A 98 11.26 5.65 -36.18
N ASN A 99 9.97 5.96 -36.47
CA ASN A 99 9.26 5.58 -37.70
C ASN A 99 9.21 4.06 -37.98
N ARG A 100 9.33 3.24 -36.94
CA ARG A 100 9.26 1.77 -37.02
C ARG A 100 7.85 1.20 -36.83
N ALA A 101 6.87 2.05 -36.63
CA ALA A 101 5.50 1.63 -36.35
C ALA A 101 4.89 0.77 -37.48
N ARG A 102 5.23 1.06 -38.74
CA ARG A 102 4.77 0.24 -39.90
C ARG A 102 5.34 -1.17 -39.86
N ASP A 103 6.63 -1.31 -39.59
CA ASP A 103 7.28 -2.61 -39.55
C ASP A 103 6.80 -3.44 -38.37
N TRP A 104 6.62 -2.76 -37.20
CA TRP A 104 6.00 -3.38 -36.03
C TRP A 104 4.58 -3.89 -36.32
N MET A 105 3.74 -3.10 -36.99
CA MET A 105 2.39 -3.52 -37.38
C MET A 105 2.40 -4.65 -38.42
N ARG A 106 3.34 -4.63 -39.39
CA ARG A 106 3.49 -5.72 -40.37
C ARG A 106 3.86 -7.05 -39.72
N MET A 107 4.75 -7.04 -38.69
CA MET A 107 5.11 -8.25 -37.94
C MET A 107 3.91 -8.87 -37.24
N ALA A 108 2.92 -8.07 -36.88
CA ALA A 108 1.68 -8.51 -36.25
C ALA A 108 0.52 -8.72 -37.25
N ASN A 109 0.81 -8.91 -38.52
CA ASN A 109 -0.18 -9.05 -39.57
C ASN A 109 -1.22 -7.92 -39.61
N ASN A 110 -0.77 -6.68 -39.38
CA ASN A 110 -1.58 -5.46 -39.26
C ASN A 110 -2.69 -5.51 -38.17
N ASN A 111 -2.55 -6.40 -37.20
CA ASN A 111 -3.46 -6.48 -36.08
C ASN A 111 -2.88 -5.69 -34.87
N PRO A 112 -3.49 -4.55 -34.45
CA PRO A 112 -2.96 -3.72 -33.37
C PRO A 112 -2.98 -4.43 -32.02
N TYR A 113 -3.96 -5.30 -31.77
CA TYR A 113 -4.03 -6.06 -30.52
C TYR A 113 -2.87 -7.05 -30.40
N LEU A 114 -2.56 -7.74 -31.48
CA LEU A 114 -1.45 -8.69 -31.53
C LEU A 114 -0.10 -7.96 -31.40
N ALA A 115 0.03 -6.79 -32.04
CA ALA A 115 1.23 -5.97 -31.96
C ALA A 115 1.49 -5.49 -30.53
N ILE A 116 0.47 -4.98 -29.85
CA ILE A 116 0.57 -4.52 -28.44
C ILE A 116 0.83 -5.71 -27.52
N ALA A 117 0.07 -6.79 -27.65
CA ALA A 117 0.23 -7.98 -26.80
C ALA A 117 1.62 -8.59 -26.92
N GLY A 118 2.14 -8.74 -28.17
CA GLY A 118 3.48 -9.25 -28.41
C GLY A 118 4.60 -8.40 -27.79
N LYS A 119 4.36 -7.09 -27.67
CA LYS A 119 5.31 -6.16 -27.05
C LYS A 119 5.19 -6.12 -25.53
N MET A 120 3.98 -6.23 -25.01
CA MET A 120 3.73 -6.20 -23.57
C MET A 120 4.07 -7.51 -22.87
N LEU A 121 3.89 -8.66 -23.54
CA LEU A 121 4.09 -9.97 -22.93
C LEU A 121 5.50 -10.17 -22.34
N PRO A 122 6.60 -9.89 -23.06
CA PRO A 122 7.94 -9.97 -22.48
C PRO A 122 8.12 -9.04 -21.28
N GLN A 123 7.58 -7.82 -21.37
CA GLN A 123 7.61 -6.84 -20.29
C GLN A 123 6.84 -7.34 -19.06
N THR A 124 5.65 -7.93 -19.27
CA THR A 124 4.84 -8.53 -18.19
C THR A 124 5.63 -9.63 -17.47
N LEU A 125 6.27 -10.53 -18.23
CA LEU A 125 7.05 -11.61 -17.65
C LEU A 125 8.23 -11.10 -16.81
N ILE A 126 8.93 -10.08 -17.30
CA ILE A 126 10.07 -9.48 -16.58
C ILE A 126 9.58 -8.83 -15.29
N PHE A 127 8.58 -7.96 -15.34
CA PHE A 127 8.09 -7.27 -14.16
C PHE A 127 7.43 -8.19 -13.16
N LEU A 128 6.70 -9.19 -13.62
CA LEU A 128 6.12 -10.21 -12.76
C LEU A 128 7.22 -11.03 -12.07
N SER A 129 8.28 -11.39 -12.79
CA SER A 129 9.43 -12.10 -12.20
C SER A 129 10.11 -11.25 -11.12
N ILE A 130 10.33 -9.96 -11.37
CA ILE A 130 10.92 -9.03 -10.40
C ILE A 130 10.02 -8.92 -9.17
N PHE A 131 8.70 -8.75 -9.37
CA PHE A 131 7.73 -8.65 -8.31
C PHE A 131 7.70 -9.90 -7.43
N LEU A 132 7.58 -11.08 -8.04
CA LEU A 132 7.54 -12.35 -7.32
C LEU A 132 8.85 -12.67 -6.60
N LEU A 133 9.99 -12.29 -7.19
CA LEU A 133 11.30 -12.49 -6.58
C LEU A 133 11.46 -11.61 -5.33
N PHE A 134 10.95 -10.39 -5.39
CA PHE A 134 10.91 -9.48 -4.24
C PHE A 134 10.00 -10.01 -3.13
N GLU A 135 8.78 -10.46 -3.46
CA GLU A 135 7.85 -11.05 -2.49
C GLU A 135 8.42 -12.34 -1.88
N PHE A 136 9.04 -13.19 -2.68
CA PHE A 136 9.75 -14.37 -2.18
C PHE A 136 10.85 -13.99 -1.18
N TYR A 137 11.65 -12.97 -1.48
CA TYR A 137 12.69 -12.49 -0.59
C TYR A 137 12.12 -12.00 0.75
N ILE A 138 11.07 -11.19 0.73
CA ILE A 138 10.43 -10.65 1.94
C ILE A 138 9.84 -11.76 2.82
N TYR A 139 9.04 -12.66 2.23
CA TYR A 139 8.30 -13.63 3.01
C TYR A 139 9.09 -14.86 3.38
N TYR A 140 9.95 -15.35 2.49
CA TYR A 140 10.67 -16.62 2.71
C TYR A 140 12.12 -16.42 3.17
N VAL A 141 12.81 -15.36 2.77
CA VAL A 141 14.19 -15.10 3.23
C VAL A 141 14.20 -14.26 4.49
N LEU A 142 13.45 -13.16 4.54
CA LEU A 142 13.34 -12.32 5.74
C LEU A 142 12.33 -12.84 6.76
N GLY A 143 11.50 -13.83 6.41
CA GLY A 143 10.54 -14.47 7.31
C GLY A 143 9.41 -13.55 7.76
N PHE A 144 8.96 -12.61 6.93
CA PHE A 144 7.85 -11.75 7.28
C PHE A 144 6.54 -12.54 7.36
N PRO A 145 5.68 -12.28 8.37
CA PRO A 145 4.42 -12.96 8.50
C PRO A 145 3.48 -12.63 7.33
N HIS A 146 2.87 -13.64 6.74
CA HIS A 146 1.92 -13.53 5.63
C HIS A 146 0.74 -14.50 5.83
N PRO A 147 -0.14 -14.23 6.79
CA PRO A 147 -1.24 -15.14 7.14
C PRO A 147 -2.20 -15.40 5.97
N GLY A 148 -2.28 -14.50 4.98
CA GLY A 148 -3.10 -14.69 3.77
C GLY A 148 -2.58 -15.77 2.80
N GLY A 149 -1.33 -16.22 2.96
CA GLY A 149 -0.71 -17.26 2.12
C GLY A 149 -0.13 -16.74 0.80
N ALA A 150 0.48 -17.64 0.02
CA ALA A 150 1.19 -17.29 -1.22
C ALA A 150 0.27 -17.02 -2.43
N ALA A 151 -0.87 -17.68 -2.52
CA ALA A 151 -1.76 -17.55 -3.67
C ALA A 151 -2.32 -16.12 -3.88
N PRO A 152 -2.81 -15.40 -2.85
CA PRO A 152 -3.19 -14.00 -2.96
C PRO A 152 -2.05 -13.09 -3.39
N ILE A 153 -0.82 -13.34 -2.94
CA ILE A 153 0.37 -12.56 -3.28
C ILE A 153 0.63 -12.64 -4.80
N ILE A 154 0.61 -13.85 -5.35
CA ILE A 154 0.83 -14.08 -6.79
C ILE A 154 -0.28 -13.41 -7.60
N LEU A 155 -1.54 -13.59 -7.20
CA LEU A 155 -2.68 -12.99 -7.89
C LEU A 155 -2.60 -11.46 -7.87
N LEU A 156 -2.29 -10.88 -6.72
CA LEU A 156 -2.14 -9.44 -6.56
C LEU A 156 -1.00 -8.90 -7.42
N GLY A 157 0.13 -9.62 -7.52
CA GLY A 157 1.24 -9.28 -8.40
C GLY A 157 0.84 -9.24 -9.88
N ILE A 158 0.13 -10.27 -10.35
CA ILE A 158 -0.35 -10.35 -11.73
C ILE A 158 -1.29 -9.18 -12.03
N LEU A 159 -2.30 -8.96 -11.18
CA LEU A 159 -3.29 -7.90 -11.36
C LEU A 159 -2.64 -6.51 -11.36
N SER A 160 -1.66 -6.30 -10.48
CA SER A 160 -0.94 -5.03 -10.38
C SER A 160 -0.12 -4.73 -11.62
N VAL A 161 0.64 -5.70 -12.14
CA VAL A 161 1.43 -5.53 -13.36
C VAL A 161 0.52 -5.25 -14.55
N LEU A 162 -0.55 -6.03 -14.73
CA LEU A 162 -1.48 -5.87 -15.84
C LEU A 162 -2.22 -4.53 -15.78
N SER A 163 -2.71 -4.10 -14.61
CA SER A 163 -3.43 -2.83 -14.49
C SER A 163 -2.52 -1.63 -14.77
N CYS A 164 -1.27 -1.65 -14.33
CA CYS A 164 -0.31 -0.60 -14.65
C CYS A 164 0.04 -0.55 -16.15
N GLN A 165 0.17 -1.70 -16.80
CA GLN A 165 0.38 -1.77 -18.26
C GLN A 165 -0.83 -1.26 -19.03
N CYS A 166 -2.04 -1.68 -18.66
CA CYS A 166 -3.27 -1.19 -19.28
C CYS A 166 -3.39 0.33 -19.17
N PHE A 167 -3.08 0.89 -18.00
CA PHE A 167 -3.06 2.34 -17.83
C PHE A 167 -1.99 3.01 -18.69
N GLY A 168 -0.79 2.46 -18.78
CA GLY A 168 0.28 2.98 -19.64
C GLY A 168 -0.10 2.99 -21.12
N ILE A 169 -0.77 1.93 -21.60
CA ILE A 169 -1.32 1.85 -22.97
C ILE A 169 -2.41 2.90 -23.16
N PHE A 170 -3.32 3.03 -22.21
CA PHE A 170 -4.40 4.02 -22.25
C PHE A 170 -3.86 5.45 -22.30
N ALA A 171 -2.89 5.79 -21.45
CA ALA A 171 -2.25 7.10 -21.43
C ALA A 171 -1.55 7.42 -22.75
N PHE A 172 -0.91 6.43 -23.38
CA PHE A 172 -0.32 6.59 -24.71
C PHE A 172 -1.38 6.77 -25.79
N GLY A 173 -2.52 6.09 -25.69
CA GLY A 173 -3.65 6.26 -26.61
C GLY A 173 -4.27 7.66 -26.55
N LEU A 174 -4.35 8.25 -25.36
CA LEU A 174 -4.83 9.63 -25.17
C LEU A 174 -3.86 10.67 -25.74
N MET A 175 -2.57 10.45 -25.57
CA MET A 175 -1.52 11.36 -25.98
C MET A 175 -0.43 10.60 -26.74
N PRO A 176 -0.56 10.37 -28.07
CA PRO A 176 0.36 9.54 -28.86
C PRO A 176 1.69 10.24 -29.10
N SER A 177 2.29 10.76 -28.05
CA SER A 177 3.60 11.41 -28.01
C SER A 177 4.42 10.82 -26.90
N LEU A 178 5.62 10.35 -27.18
CA LEU A 178 6.52 9.75 -26.21
C LEU A 178 6.72 10.61 -24.96
N ARG A 179 6.95 11.92 -25.16
CA ARG A 179 7.19 12.86 -24.06
C ARG A 179 5.94 13.08 -23.21
N MET A 180 4.80 13.32 -23.83
CA MET A 180 3.56 13.65 -23.12
C MET A 180 3.02 12.43 -22.37
N SER A 181 2.99 11.26 -22.99
CA SER A 181 2.52 10.03 -22.34
C SER A 181 3.38 9.63 -21.14
N MET A 182 4.71 9.76 -21.26
CA MET A 182 5.60 9.52 -20.12
C MET A 182 5.39 10.53 -19.00
N SER A 183 5.17 11.80 -19.30
CA SER A 183 4.90 12.82 -18.27
C SER A 183 3.59 12.54 -17.53
N ILE A 184 2.53 12.14 -18.24
CA ILE A 184 1.26 11.77 -17.62
C ILE A 184 1.46 10.53 -16.73
N CYS A 185 2.12 9.49 -17.22
CA CYS A 185 2.35 8.27 -16.45
C CYS A 185 3.24 8.50 -15.23
N SER A 186 4.25 9.36 -15.34
CA SER A 186 5.10 9.75 -14.21
C SER A 186 4.29 10.46 -13.13
N LEU A 187 3.52 11.48 -13.53
CA LEU A 187 2.66 12.23 -12.59
C LEU A 187 1.64 11.29 -11.93
N TRP A 188 1.00 10.44 -12.72
CA TRP A 188 0.02 9.47 -12.24
C TRP A 188 0.62 8.49 -11.23
N GLY A 189 1.82 7.98 -11.50
CA GLY A 189 2.53 7.08 -10.60
C GLY A 189 2.87 7.73 -9.26
N VAL A 190 3.39 8.97 -9.28
CA VAL A 190 3.73 9.70 -8.05
C VAL A 190 2.49 10.05 -7.23
N VAL A 191 1.42 10.53 -7.88
CA VAL A 191 0.14 10.82 -7.21
C VAL A 191 -0.49 9.55 -6.65
N SER A 192 -0.46 8.44 -7.41
CA SER A 192 -0.93 7.13 -6.97
C SER A 192 -0.25 6.69 -5.68
N PHE A 193 1.05 6.88 -5.59
CA PHE A 193 1.84 6.55 -4.40
C PHE A 193 1.44 7.41 -3.19
N SER A 194 1.20 8.69 -3.39
CA SER A 194 0.83 9.63 -2.32
C SER A 194 -0.58 9.34 -1.76
N ILE A 195 -1.51 8.88 -2.61
CA ILE A 195 -2.93 8.65 -2.25
C ILE A 195 -3.20 7.16 -1.93
N CYS A 196 -2.21 6.29 -1.97
CA CYS A 196 -2.43 4.85 -1.76
C CYS A 196 -2.95 4.47 -0.36
N GLY A 197 -2.84 5.37 0.61
CA GLY A 197 -3.30 5.12 1.99
C GLY A 197 -2.19 4.62 2.94
N ALA A 198 -0.96 4.47 2.45
CA ALA A 198 0.16 4.00 3.26
C ALA A 198 0.64 5.05 4.26
N THR A 199 0.83 6.28 3.81
CA THR A 199 1.34 7.37 4.64
C THR A 199 0.26 8.03 5.48
N TYR A 200 -0.94 8.19 4.91
CA TYR A 200 -2.09 8.80 5.56
C TYR A 200 -3.34 7.94 5.31
N PRO A 201 -4.10 7.58 6.36
CA PRO A 201 -5.27 6.73 6.21
C PRO A 201 -6.31 7.35 5.27
N LEU A 202 -6.80 6.58 4.33
CA LEU A 202 -7.72 7.06 3.30
C LEU A 202 -9.01 7.63 3.87
N PHE A 203 -9.56 6.99 4.91
CA PHE A 203 -10.80 7.44 5.57
C PHE A 203 -10.68 8.79 6.27
N SER A 204 -9.45 9.26 6.48
CA SER A 204 -9.16 10.58 7.05
C SER A 204 -8.92 11.65 5.99
N MET A 205 -8.92 11.27 4.70
CA MET A 205 -8.80 12.21 3.58
C MET A 205 -10.17 12.82 3.27
N ASP A 206 -10.16 14.00 2.64
CA ASP A 206 -11.39 14.64 2.16
C ASP A 206 -12.10 13.77 1.09
N SER A 207 -13.43 13.82 1.08
CA SER A 207 -14.28 13.01 0.19
C SER A 207 -13.90 13.09 -1.30
N PRO A 208 -13.54 14.25 -1.89
CA PRO A 208 -13.09 14.32 -3.27
C PRO A 208 -11.80 13.55 -3.52
N ILE A 209 -10.86 13.56 -2.58
CA ILE A 209 -9.57 12.85 -2.68
C ILE A 209 -9.82 11.34 -2.59
N GLN A 210 -10.72 10.91 -1.72
CA GLN A 210 -11.14 9.51 -1.63
C GLN A 210 -11.72 9.00 -2.96
N ALA A 211 -12.58 9.80 -3.60
CA ALA A 211 -13.18 9.45 -4.87
C ALA A 211 -12.13 9.34 -6.01
N ILE A 212 -11.24 10.32 -6.12
CA ILE A 212 -10.13 10.30 -7.09
C ILE A 212 -9.19 9.13 -6.80
N GLY A 213 -8.95 8.83 -5.55
CA GLY A 213 -8.13 7.71 -5.10
C GLY A 213 -8.54 6.37 -5.71
N GLN A 214 -9.84 6.17 -6.00
CA GLN A 214 -10.36 4.94 -6.64
C GLN A 214 -9.79 4.67 -8.04
N LEU A 215 -9.29 5.69 -8.72
CA LEU A 215 -8.72 5.55 -10.06
C LEU A 215 -7.27 5.02 -10.06
N PHE A 216 -6.64 4.93 -8.91
CA PHE A 216 -5.23 4.58 -8.80
C PHE A 216 -5.01 3.09 -8.46
N PRO A 217 -4.32 2.31 -9.32
CA PRO A 217 -4.06 0.89 -9.07
C PRO A 217 -3.29 0.64 -7.78
N MET A 218 -2.35 1.51 -7.42
CA MET A 218 -1.53 1.40 -6.21
C MET A 218 -2.37 1.38 -4.93
N ARG A 219 -3.48 2.14 -4.90
CA ARG A 219 -4.41 2.12 -3.78
C ARG A 219 -5.07 0.76 -3.60
N HIS A 220 -5.59 0.19 -4.71
CA HIS A 220 -6.24 -1.12 -4.66
C HIS A 220 -5.25 -2.21 -4.27
N TYR A 221 -4.04 -2.15 -4.81
CA TYR A 221 -2.95 -3.03 -4.39
C TYR A 221 -2.75 -2.96 -2.87
N TYR A 222 -2.55 -1.76 -2.33
CA TYR A 222 -2.23 -1.57 -0.93
C TYR A 222 -3.40 -1.99 -0.02
N MET A 223 -4.63 -1.69 -0.39
CA MET A 223 -5.82 -2.09 0.36
C MET A 223 -5.96 -3.61 0.46
N ILE A 224 -5.84 -4.32 -0.68
CA ILE A 224 -5.90 -5.78 -0.71
C ILE A 224 -4.72 -6.38 0.06
N TYR A 225 -3.53 -5.80 -0.10
CA TYR A 225 -2.34 -6.19 0.63
C TYR A 225 -2.56 -6.13 2.15
N GLN A 226 -3.08 -5.00 2.65
CA GLN A 226 -3.37 -4.82 4.06
C GLN A 226 -4.41 -5.83 4.59
N MET A 227 -5.51 -5.98 3.87
CA MET A 227 -6.62 -6.79 4.33
C MET A 227 -6.27 -8.28 4.33
N ASN A 228 -5.76 -8.78 3.22
CA ASN A 228 -5.56 -10.22 3.04
C ASN A 228 -4.17 -10.68 3.47
N ILE A 229 -3.11 -10.13 2.85
CA ILE A 229 -1.76 -10.66 3.04
C ILE A 229 -1.27 -10.36 4.45
N PHE A 230 -1.49 -9.14 4.92
CA PHE A 230 -0.96 -8.65 6.18
C PHE A 230 -1.83 -9.05 7.39
N ASN A 231 -3.15 -8.90 7.29
CA ASN A 231 -4.08 -9.19 8.38
C ASN A 231 -4.75 -10.56 8.28
N GLY A 232 -4.64 -11.26 7.13
CA GLY A 232 -5.21 -12.60 6.93
C GLY A 232 -6.72 -12.65 6.75
N PHE A 233 -7.39 -11.52 6.45
CA PHE A 233 -8.82 -11.52 6.13
C PHE A 233 -9.09 -12.20 4.78
N PRO A 234 -10.27 -12.83 4.60
CA PRO A 234 -10.58 -13.50 3.35
C PRO A 234 -10.66 -12.52 2.17
N MET A 235 -10.27 -12.99 0.97
CA MET A 235 -10.29 -12.17 -0.25
C MET A 235 -11.70 -11.66 -0.61
N SER A 236 -12.76 -12.34 -0.16
CA SER A 236 -14.15 -11.90 -0.36
C SER A 236 -14.43 -10.52 0.21
N ASP A 237 -13.75 -10.16 1.27
CA ASP A 237 -13.96 -8.89 1.96
C ASP A 237 -13.26 -7.72 1.27
N ALA A 238 -12.36 -8.03 0.31
CA ALA A 238 -11.69 -7.04 -0.51
C ALA A 238 -12.48 -6.61 -1.75
N VAL A 239 -13.59 -7.31 -2.05
CA VAL A 239 -14.49 -6.99 -3.17
C VAL A 239 -15.57 -6.03 -2.67
N LEU A 240 -15.25 -4.75 -2.70
CA LEU A 240 -16.16 -3.63 -2.43
C LEU A 240 -16.36 -2.79 -3.67
#